data_c8f6e3de9183a0ec619932cb1e771500
#
_entry.id   c8f6e3de9183a0ec619932cb1e771500
#
_cell.length_a   1.000
_cell.length_b   1.000
_cell.length_c   1.000
_cell.angle_alpha   90.00
_cell.angle_beta   90.00
_cell.angle_gamma   90.00
#
_symmetry.space_group_name_H-M   'P 1'
#
loop_
_entity.id
_entity.type
_entity.pdbx_description
1 polymer ?
#
loop_
_entity_poly.entity_id
_entity_poly.type
_entity_poly.pdbx_seq_one_letter_code
_entity_poly.pdbx_strand_id
1 'polypeptide(L)'
;MAAKKRRVIGVDVDGVIADFLAAARRDLNLLFGKPAADVVQTSWAFESLGITDAEDRKFWKHVDSSPNWWLYLPKMPNATLLSDLDRSHRVIFITNRKDGVGQPVEDQTKQWIFKHFGINNPTVVLCGNKGPVAAGLGLDYFIDDRPRNVFEVIAGHPVCQTFIYDSTYNREEALAQIPRVKNFDEFAKIIKQGGL
;
A
#
# COMPACT_ATOMS: atom_id res chain seq x y z
N MET A 1 15.35 4.19 -32.44
CA MET A 1 15.05 3.36 -31.25
C MET A 1 13.53 3.31 -31.09
N ALA A 2 12.91 2.12 -31.00
CA ALA A 2 11.47 2.01 -30.74
C ALA A 2 11.18 2.59 -29.35
N ALA A 3 10.15 3.42 -29.22
CA ALA A 3 9.72 3.96 -27.93
C ALA A 3 9.33 2.79 -27.00
N LYS A 4 9.94 2.70 -25.82
CA LYS A 4 9.63 1.65 -24.84
C LYS A 4 8.15 1.77 -24.46
N LYS A 5 7.38 0.69 -24.60
CA LYS A 5 5.94 0.67 -24.30
C LYS A 5 5.72 1.12 -22.84
N ARG A 6 4.90 2.13 -22.67
CA ARG A 6 4.48 2.60 -21.33
C ARG A 6 3.57 1.56 -20.69
N ARG A 7 3.95 1.04 -19.54
CA ARG A 7 3.20 0.03 -18.77
C ARG A 7 2.21 0.70 -17.82
N VAL A 8 1.15 -0.01 -17.46
CA VAL A 8 0.18 0.41 -16.43
C VAL A 8 0.48 -0.36 -15.15
N ILE A 9 0.80 0.37 -14.09
CA ILE A 9 1.31 -0.19 -12.82
C ILE A 9 0.38 0.20 -11.70
N GLY A 10 -0.24 -0.78 -11.05
CA GLY A 10 -0.99 -0.60 -9.82
C GLY A 10 -0.06 -0.68 -8.60
N VAL A 11 -0.16 0.29 -7.72
CA VAL A 11 0.63 0.37 -6.48
C VAL A 11 -0.31 0.57 -5.30
N ASP A 12 -0.28 -0.36 -4.33
CA ASP A 12 -0.90 -0.10 -3.05
C ASP A 12 -0.18 1.04 -2.31
N VAL A 13 -0.86 1.69 -1.39
CA VAL A 13 -0.31 2.84 -0.66
C VAL A 13 0.18 2.41 0.71
N ASP A 14 -0.71 1.84 1.53
CA ASP A 14 -0.44 1.54 2.93
C ASP A 14 0.33 0.22 3.08
N GLY A 15 1.49 0.26 3.73
CA GLY A 15 2.40 -0.89 3.83
C GLY A 15 3.34 -1.07 2.64
N VAL A 16 3.16 -0.32 1.52
CA VAL A 16 4.02 -0.37 0.33
C VAL A 16 4.83 0.91 0.15
N ILE A 17 4.19 2.08 0.13
CA ILE A 17 4.86 3.38 0.01
C ILE A 17 4.64 4.29 1.21
N ALA A 18 3.53 4.12 1.94
CA ALA A 18 3.23 4.77 3.20
C ALA A 18 3.40 3.77 4.36
N ASP A 19 4.13 4.16 5.40
CA ASP A 19 4.34 3.35 6.60
C ASP A 19 3.14 3.49 7.54
N PHE A 20 2.04 2.82 7.14
CA PHE A 20 0.83 2.77 7.93
C PHE A 20 1.08 2.16 9.32
N LEU A 21 1.91 1.10 9.39
CA LEU A 21 2.19 0.43 10.66
C LEU A 21 2.89 1.36 11.66
N ALA A 22 3.86 2.16 11.22
CA ALA A 22 4.52 3.13 12.11
C ALA A 22 3.52 4.16 12.66
N ALA A 23 2.61 4.67 11.84
CA ALA A 23 1.55 5.59 12.28
C ALA A 23 0.57 4.90 13.23
N ALA A 24 0.11 3.70 12.89
CA ALA A 24 -0.79 2.92 13.75
C ALA A 24 -0.17 2.63 15.13
N ARG A 25 1.09 2.19 15.17
CA ARG A 25 1.81 1.92 16.43
C ARG A 25 1.95 3.17 17.29
N ARG A 26 2.25 4.32 16.69
CA ARG A 26 2.31 5.61 17.39
C ARG A 26 0.98 5.90 18.10
N ASP A 27 -0.13 5.77 17.38
CA ASP A 27 -1.44 6.12 17.90
C ASP A 27 -2.00 5.05 18.86
N LEU A 28 -1.75 3.77 18.62
CA LEU A 28 -2.05 2.69 19.57
C LEU A 28 -1.29 2.88 20.88
N ASN A 29 -0.02 3.29 20.81
CA ASN A 29 0.77 3.59 22.00
C ASN A 29 0.20 4.80 22.77
N LEU A 30 -0.17 5.86 22.04
CA LEU A 30 -0.81 7.03 22.63
C LEU A 30 -2.14 6.71 23.32
N LEU A 31 -2.96 5.86 22.70
CA LEU A 31 -4.30 5.53 23.20
C LEU A 31 -4.31 4.49 24.33
N PHE A 32 -3.36 3.52 24.26
CA PHE A 32 -3.43 2.32 25.10
C PHE A 32 -2.11 1.96 25.79
N GLY A 33 -1.01 2.69 25.53
CA GLY A 33 0.33 2.35 26.04
C GLY A 33 0.93 1.08 25.44
N LYS A 34 0.43 0.61 24.28
CA LYS A 34 0.92 -0.60 23.58
C LYS A 34 0.83 -0.44 22.05
N PRO A 35 1.53 -1.28 21.26
CA PRO A 35 2.39 -2.39 21.72
C PRO A 35 3.72 -1.89 22.34
N ALA A 36 4.41 -2.78 23.06
CA ALA A 36 5.81 -2.53 23.42
C ALA A 36 6.70 -2.42 22.16
N ALA A 37 7.82 -1.73 22.26
CA ALA A 37 8.63 -1.36 21.07
C ALA A 37 9.20 -2.57 20.32
N ASP A 38 9.45 -3.67 20.99
CA ASP A 38 10.03 -4.92 20.49
C ASP A 38 9.00 -5.92 19.94
N VAL A 39 7.70 -5.67 20.13
CA VAL A 39 6.65 -6.57 19.63
C VAL A 39 6.56 -6.48 18.10
N VAL A 40 6.73 -7.61 17.42
CA VAL A 40 6.63 -7.73 15.97
C VAL A 40 5.23 -8.11 15.56
N GLN A 41 4.67 -7.41 14.57
CA GLN A 41 3.39 -7.78 13.97
C GLN A 41 3.57 -9.01 13.08
N THR A 42 2.80 -10.07 13.35
CA THR A 42 2.85 -11.36 12.62
C THR A 42 1.58 -11.70 11.87
N SER A 43 0.52 -10.89 12.03
CA SER A 43 -0.73 -10.97 11.27
C SER A 43 -1.15 -9.57 10.84
N TRP A 44 -2.02 -9.46 9.85
CA TRP A 44 -2.55 -8.16 9.42
C TRP A 44 -3.33 -7.45 10.52
N ALA A 45 -4.09 -8.19 11.31
CA ALA A 45 -4.82 -7.65 12.45
C ALA A 45 -3.86 -7.28 13.59
N PHE A 46 -4.24 -6.32 14.41
CA PHE A 46 -3.39 -5.83 15.51
C PHE A 46 -3.37 -6.74 16.74
N GLU A 47 -4.05 -7.89 16.70
CA GLU A 47 -4.05 -8.89 17.79
C GLU A 47 -2.63 -9.35 18.14
N SER A 48 -1.77 -9.55 17.13
CA SER A 48 -0.36 -9.92 17.35
C SER A 48 0.47 -8.82 18.04
N LEU A 49 -0.06 -7.61 18.11
CA LEU A 49 0.47 -6.48 18.87
C LEU A 49 -0.11 -6.39 20.29
N GLY A 50 -0.92 -7.36 20.71
CA GLY A 50 -1.61 -7.36 21.99
C GLY A 50 -2.80 -6.38 22.07
N ILE A 51 -3.36 -6.00 20.93
CA ILE A 51 -4.53 -5.12 20.81
C ILE A 51 -5.80 -5.98 20.79
N THR A 52 -6.72 -5.70 21.68
CA THR A 52 -8.03 -6.36 21.72
C THR A 52 -8.97 -5.79 20.66
N ASP A 53 -10.04 -6.54 20.29
CA ASP A 53 -11.07 -6.07 19.37
C ASP A 53 -11.71 -4.73 19.79
N ALA A 54 -11.84 -4.50 21.10
CA ALA A 54 -12.40 -3.26 21.62
C ALA A 54 -11.44 -2.08 21.42
N GLU A 55 -10.13 -2.32 21.54
CA GLU A 55 -9.08 -1.32 21.30
C GLU A 55 -8.91 -1.07 19.80
N ASP A 56 -8.98 -2.11 18.97
CA ASP A 56 -8.97 -1.98 17.52
C ASP A 56 -10.11 -1.07 17.03
N ARG A 57 -11.35 -1.32 17.50
CA ARG A 57 -12.48 -0.43 17.18
C ARG A 57 -12.27 1.01 17.63
N LYS A 58 -11.65 1.22 18.80
CA LYS A 58 -11.34 2.58 19.29
C LYS A 58 -10.24 3.24 18.46
N PHE A 59 -9.25 2.48 18.04
CA PHE A 59 -8.20 2.98 17.13
C PHE A 59 -8.81 3.45 15.81
N TRP A 60 -9.66 2.65 15.15
CA TRP A 60 -10.30 3.06 13.91
C TRP A 60 -11.22 4.27 14.10
N LYS A 61 -11.94 4.33 15.23
CA LYS A 61 -12.72 5.54 15.57
C LYS A 61 -11.82 6.77 15.76
N HIS A 62 -10.63 6.61 16.32
CA HIS A 62 -9.63 7.68 16.43
C HIS A 62 -9.15 8.12 15.03
N VAL A 63 -8.83 7.20 14.14
CA VAL A 63 -8.46 7.50 12.75
C VAL A 63 -9.57 8.29 12.05
N ASP A 64 -10.82 7.79 12.12
CA ASP A 64 -11.99 8.41 11.48
C ASP A 64 -12.30 9.81 12.03
N SER A 65 -12.03 10.06 13.32
CA SER A 65 -12.29 11.34 13.98
C SER A 65 -11.12 12.33 13.97
N SER A 66 -9.93 11.88 13.58
CA SER A 66 -8.73 12.73 13.50
C SER A 66 -8.68 13.48 12.16
N PRO A 67 -8.71 14.83 12.17
CA PRO A 67 -8.74 15.58 10.93
C PRO A 67 -7.54 15.29 10.03
N ASN A 68 -7.83 14.88 8.78
CA ASN A 68 -6.81 14.63 7.76
C ASN A 68 -5.74 13.61 8.16
N TRP A 69 -6.10 12.58 8.90
CA TRP A 69 -5.17 11.59 9.46
C TRP A 69 -4.22 10.99 8.41
N TRP A 70 -4.73 10.72 7.19
CA TRP A 70 -3.98 10.12 6.08
C TRP A 70 -2.86 11.00 5.52
N LEU A 71 -2.87 12.33 5.78
CA LEU A 71 -1.79 13.25 5.38
C LEU A 71 -0.52 13.10 6.24
N TYR A 72 -0.61 12.49 7.41
CA TYR A 72 0.47 12.47 8.38
C TYR A 72 1.18 11.13 8.48
N LEU A 73 0.91 10.22 7.56
CA LEU A 73 1.62 8.94 7.48
C LEU A 73 3.10 9.17 7.14
N PRO A 74 4.03 8.45 7.79
CA PRO A 74 5.42 8.40 7.35
C PRO A 74 5.52 7.75 5.96
N LYS A 75 6.57 8.10 5.22
CA LYS A 75 6.92 7.43 3.97
C LYS A 75 7.77 6.19 4.26
N MET A 76 7.55 5.10 3.51
CA MET A 76 8.47 3.96 3.51
C MET A 76 9.88 4.39 3.06
N PRO A 77 10.95 3.97 3.76
CA PRO A 77 12.31 4.45 3.48
C PRO A 77 12.80 4.07 2.09
N ASN A 78 12.42 2.90 1.58
CA ASN A 78 12.90 2.32 0.33
C ASN A 78 11.85 2.44 -0.81
N ALA A 79 11.26 3.62 -0.96
CA ALA A 79 10.36 3.98 -2.07
C ALA A 79 10.93 5.17 -2.87
N THR A 80 12.25 5.19 -3.08
CA THR A 80 12.96 6.32 -3.69
C THR A 80 12.79 6.38 -5.20
N LEU A 81 12.53 5.24 -5.85
CA LEU A 81 12.39 5.12 -7.31
C LEU A 81 10.96 5.35 -7.82
N LEU A 82 9.99 5.67 -6.95
CA LEU A 82 8.59 5.82 -7.34
C LEU A 82 8.39 6.94 -8.37
N SER A 83 9.00 8.11 -8.16
CA SER A 83 8.89 9.24 -9.09
C SER A 83 9.49 8.93 -10.46
N ASP A 84 10.58 8.14 -10.48
CA ASP A 84 11.20 7.69 -11.73
C ASP A 84 10.29 6.70 -12.47
N LEU A 85 9.63 5.82 -11.72
CA LEU A 85 8.70 4.86 -12.27
C LEU A 85 7.48 5.57 -12.89
N ASP A 86 6.94 6.58 -12.21
CA ASP A 86 5.81 7.38 -12.69
C ASP A 86 6.15 8.17 -13.95
N ARG A 87 7.37 8.73 -14.06
CA ARG A 87 7.83 9.42 -15.28
C ARG A 87 7.92 8.49 -16.49
N SER A 88 8.29 7.23 -16.30
CA SER A 88 8.51 6.25 -17.37
C SER A 88 7.30 5.37 -17.67
N HIS A 89 6.36 5.25 -16.77
CA HIS A 89 5.18 4.39 -16.85
C HIS A 89 3.91 5.14 -16.41
N ARG A 90 2.75 4.50 -16.46
CA ARG A 90 1.52 5.00 -15.88
C ARG A 90 1.33 4.34 -14.52
N VAL A 91 1.63 5.05 -13.44
CA VAL A 91 1.39 4.58 -12.07
C VAL A 91 -0.01 4.97 -11.63
N ILE A 92 -0.73 4.02 -11.05
CA ILE A 92 -2.07 4.19 -10.47
C ILE A 92 -2.00 3.68 -9.03
N PHE A 93 -2.33 4.55 -8.08
CA PHE A 93 -2.35 4.23 -6.66
C PHE A 93 -3.72 3.65 -6.30
N ILE A 94 -3.76 2.43 -5.76
CA ILE A 94 -5.01 1.69 -5.49
C ILE A 94 -5.03 1.33 -4.01
N THR A 95 -5.90 1.97 -3.24
CA THR A 95 -5.92 1.82 -1.78
C THR A 95 -7.34 1.63 -1.23
N ASN A 96 -7.47 1.05 -0.04
CA ASN A 96 -8.74 0.84 0.66
C ASN A 96 -8.86 1.76 1.89
N ARG A 97 -8.58 3.05 1.70
CA ARG A 97 -8.79 4.07 2.72
C ARG A 97 -10.25 4.51 2.74
N LYS A 98 -10.74 4.90 3.92
CA LYS A 98 -12.09 5.43 4.10
C LYS A 98 -12.04 6.90 4.45
N ASP A 99 -13.09 7.62 4.09
CA ASP A 99 -13.27 9.01 4.52
C ASP A 99 -13.40 9.09 6.05
N GLY A 100 -12.86 10.17 6.59
CA GLY A 100 -12.94 10.57 7.98
C GLY A 100 -13.17 12.07 8.07
N VAL A 101 -12.83 12.67 9.21
CA VAL A 101 -12.94 14.12 9.38
C VAL A 101 -11.87 14.85 8.57
N GLY A 102 -12.26 15.94 7.91
CA GLY A 102 -11.36 16.82 7.13
C GLY A 102 -11.62 16.75 5.63
N GLN A 103 -10.55 16.77 4.84
CA GLN A 103 -10.64 16.67 3.38
C GLN A 103 -11.02 15.25 2.95
N PRO A 104 -11.64 15.08 1.76
CA PRO A 104 -11.86 13.76 1.18
C PRO A 104 -10.57 12.92 1.17
N VAL A 105 -10.67 11.63 1.48
CA VAL A 105 -9.49 10.76 1.60
C VAL A 105 -8.70 10.63 0.30
N GLU A 106 -9.37 10.76 -0.84
CA GLU A 106 -8.70 10.82 -2.15
C GLU A 106 -7.77 12.03 -2.24
N ASP A 107 -8.24 13.21 -1.83
CA ASP A 107 -7.45 14.45 -1.85
C ASP A 107 -6.29 14.38 -0.86
N GLN A 108 -6.53 13.85 0.34
CA GLN A 108 -5.47 13.59 1.31
C GLN A 108 -4.39 12.66 0.73
N THR A 109 -4.79 11.59 0.06
CA THR A 109 -3.87 10.63 -0.56
C THR A 109 -3.05 11.28 -1.69
N LYS A 110 -3.70 12.07 -2.56
CA LYS A 110 -3.04 12.81 -3.64
C LYS A 110 -2.03 13.82 -3.09
N GLN A 111 -2.40 14.60 -2.08
CA GLN A 111 -1.53 15.57 -1.43
C GLN A 111 -0.34 14.89 -0.75
N TRP A 112 -0.57 13.75 -0.07
CA TRP A 112 0.47 12.97 0.56
C TRP A 112 1.49 12.45 -0.46
N ILE A 113 1.02 11.90 -1.59
CA ILE A 113 1.88 11.43 -2.69
C ILE A 113 2.67 12.59 -3.29
N PHE A 114 2.04 13.72 -3.54
CA PHE A 114 2.74 14.92 -4.03
C PHE A 114 3.83 15.37 -3.07
N LYS A 115 3.50 15.49 -1.78
CA LYS A 115 4.43 15.94 -0.73
C LYS A 115 5.67 15.05 -0.63
N HIS A 116 5.52 13.73 -0.73
CA HIS A 116 6.60 12.78 -0.48
C HIS A 116 7.38 12.36 -1.71
N PHE A 117 6.78 12.46 -2.89
CA PHE A 117 7.36 11.95 -4.15
C PHE A 117 7.38 12.98 -5.28
N GLY A 118 6.78 14.15 -5.12
CA GLY A 118 6.74 15.19 -6.15
C GLY A 118 5.91 14.79 -7.38
N ILE A 119 5.03 13.79 -7.27
CA ILE A 119 4.16 13.35 -8.36
C ILE A 119 2.96 14.30 -8.43
N ASN A 120 2.89 15.06 -9.53
CA ASN A 120 1.77 15.98 -9.76
C ASN A 120 0.55 15.22 -10.27
N ASN A 121 -0.64 15.52 -9.69
CA ASN A 121 -1.92 14.94 -10.06
C ASN A 121 -1.89 13.40 -10.14
N PRO A 122 -1.48 12.68 -9.06
CA PRO A 122 -1.44 11.23 -9.07
C PRO A 122 -2.84 10.67 -9.30
N THR A 123 -2.94 9.59 -10.09
CA THR A 123 -4.19 8.84 -10.23
C THR A 123 -4.39 7.98 -9.00
N VAL A 124 -5.41 8.25 -8.21
CA VAL A 124 -5.77 7.49 -7.01
C VAL A 124 -7.12 6.80 -7.23
N VAL A 125 -7.21 5.53 -6.87
CA VAL A 125 -8.45 4.75 -6.91
C VAL A 125 -8.71 4.19 -5.51
N LEU A 126 -9.86 4.55 -4.95
CA LEU A 126 -10.33 4.01 -3.67
C LEU A 126 -11.22 2.80 -3.95
N CYS A 127 -10.88 1.63 -3.41
CA CYS A 127 -11.68 0.42 -3.62
C CYS A 127 -11.49 -0.61 -2.50
N GLY A 128 -12.53 -1.41 -2.25
CA GLY A 128 -12.49 -2.53 -1.31
C GLY A 128 -12.10 -3.87 -1.94
N ASN A 129 -12.18 -3.98 -3.28
CA ASN A 129 -11.78 -5.17 -4.05
C ASN A 129 -10.92 -4.72 -5.24
N LYS A 130 -9.66 -5.14 -5.27
CA LYS A 130 -8.68 -4.68 -6.27
C LYS A 130 -8.72 -5.48 -7.58
N GLY A 131 -9.31 -6.67 -7.59
CA GLY A 131 -9.38 -7.52 -8.80
C GLY A 131 -10.12 -6.87 -9.98
N PRO A 132 -11.39 -6.46 -9.82
CA PRO A 132 -12.13 -5.77 -10.88
C PRO A 132 -11.47 -4.46 -11.34
N VAL A 133 -10.83 -3.74 -10.40
CA VAL A 133 -10.10 -2.50 -10.70
C VAL A 133 -8.88 -2.81 -11.57
N ALA A 134 -8.09 -3.83 -11.22
CA ALA A 134 -6.93 -4.26 -12.00
C ALA A 134 -7.31 -4.64 -13.43
N ALA A 135 -8.39 -5.40 -13.59
CA ALA A 135 -8.93 -5.78 -14.90
C ALA A 135 -9.42 -4.56 -15.71
N GLY A 136 -10.22 -3.69 -15.09
CA GLY A 136 -10.78 -2.50 -15.74
C GLY A 136 -9.73 -1.48 -16.18
N LEU A 137 -8.62 -1.38 -15.43
CA LEU A 137 -7.50 -0.50 -15.75
C LEU A 137 -6.47 -1.16 -16.69
N GLY A 138 -6.54 -2.46 -16.90
CA GLY A 138 -5.59 -3.23 -17.70
C GLY A 138 -4.18 -3.17 -17.12
N LEU A 139 -4.03 -3.46 -15.83
CA LEU A 139 -2.73 -3.41 -15.18
C LEU A 139 -1.76 -4.43 -15.79
N ASP A 140 -0.57 -3.98 -16.17
CA ASP A 140 0.54 -4.88 -16.53
C ASP A 140 1.20 -5.45 -15.26
N TYR A 141 1.32 -4.62 -14.19
CA TYR A 141 1.97 -4.97 -12.92
C TYR A 141 1.17 -4.46 -11.73
N PHE A 142 1.25 -5.20 -10.63
CA PHE A 142 0.62 -4.82 -9.37
C PHE A 142 1.50 -5.19 -8.18
N ILE A 143 1.55 -4.34 -7.15
CA ILE A 143 2.23 -4.60 -5.89
C ILE A 143 1.35 -4.23 -4.69
N ASP A 144 1.31 -5.13 -3.69
CA ASP A 144 0.54 -4.96 -2.46
C ASP A 144 1.22 -5.74 -1.32
N ASP A 145 1.02 -5.35 -0.08
CA ASP A 145 1.53 -6.04 1.10
C ASP A 145 0.52 -7.05 1.69
N ARG A 146 -0.75 -6.97 1.26
CA ARG A 146 -1.83 -7.85 1.76
C ARG A 146 -2.07 -9.03 0.85
N PRO A 147 -1.94 -10.29 1.37
CA PRO A 147 -2.23 -11.51 0.60
C PRO A 147 -3.59 -11.48 -0.08
N ARG A 148 -4.63 -11.06 0.64
CA ARG A 148 -5.99 -10.97 0.10
C ARG A 148 -6.06 -10.14 -1.19
N ASN A 149 -5.46 -8.94 -1.19
CA ASN A 149 -5.50 -8.04 -2.34
C ASN A 149 -4.74 -8.63 -3.53
N VAL A 150 -3.60 -9.27 -3.27
CA VAL A 150 -2.80 -9.98 -4.27
C VAL A 150 -3.63 -11.08 -4.93
N PHE A 151 -4.32 -11.92 -4.15
CA PHE A 151 -5.19 -12.97 -4.67
C PHE A 151 -6.41 -12.42 -5.43
N GLU A 152 -7.01 -11.31 -4.98
CA GLU A 152 -8.09 -10.64 -5.70
C GLU A 152 -7.64 -10.20 -7.10
N VAL A 153 -6.43 -9.66 -7.24
CA VAL A 153 -5.89 -9.24 -8.55
C VAL A 153 -5.56 -10.46 -9.42
N ILE A 154 -4.92 -11.49 -8.87
CA ILE A 154 -4.62 -12.74 -9.62
C ILE A 154 -5.91 -13.37 -10.15
N ALA A 155 -6.96 -13.43 -9.33
CA ALA A 155 -8.24 -14.01 -9.73
C ALA A 155 -9.00 -13.14 -10.75
N GLY A 156 -8.98 -11.81 -10.56
CA GLY A 156 -9.72 -10.87 -11.42
C GLY A 156 -9.00 -10.48 -12.70
N HIS A 157 -7.66 -10.54 -12.72
CA HIS A 157 -6.83 -10.13 -13.86
C HIS A 157 -5.55 -10.99 -13.96
N PRO A 158 -5.66 -12.26 -14.36
CA PRO A 158 -4.57 -13.24 -14.30
C PRO A 158 -3.36 -12.93 -15.21
N VAL A 159 -3.50 -12.00 -16.15
CA VAL A 159 -2.39 -11.54 -17.01
C VAL A 159 -1.55 -10.44 -16.35
N CYS A 160 -2.00 -9.89 -15.24
CA CYS A 160 -1.26 -8.92 -14.45
C CYS A 160 -0.12 -9.63 -13.69
N GLN A 161 1.11 -9.20 -13.88
CA GLN A 161 2.22 -9.68 -13.06
C GLN A 161 2.14 -9.06 -11.66
N THR A 162 1.75 -9.89 -10.68
CA THR A 162 1.46 -9.44 -9.32
C THR A 162 2.61 -9.79 -8.38
N PHE A 163 2.95 -8.85 -7.51
CA PHE A 163 4.02 -8.95 -6.53
C PHE A 163 3.49 -8.79 -5.11
N ILE A 164 4.05 -9.54 -4.17
CA ILE A 164 3.84 -9.33 -2.74
C ILE A 164 5.02 -8.53 -2.16
N TYR A 165 4.73 -7.41 -1.49
CA TYR A 165 5.70 -6.66 -0.72
C TYR A 165 6.04 -7.43 0.57
N ASP A 166 7.33 -7.67 0.84
CA ASP A 166 7.79 -8.46 1.97
C ASP A 166 7.50 -7.79 3.31
N SER A 167 6.76 -8.48 4.18
CA SER A 167 6.34 -8.00 5.48
C SER A 167 6.31 -9.15 6.48
N THR A 168 6.44 -8.85 7.77
CA THR A 168 6.41 -9.87 8.83
C THR A 168 5.04 -10.53 8.97
N TYR A 169 3.98 -9.87 8.53
CA TYR A 169 2.59 -10.32 8.66
C TYR A 169 2.03 -11.00 7.39
N ASN A 170 2.86 -11.25 6.37
CA ASN A 170 2.42 -11.91 5.14
C ASN A 170 3.32 -13.09 4.75
N ARG A 171 3.63 -13.95 5.74
CA ARG A 171 4.50 -15.13 5.58
C ARG A 171 3.74 -16.42 5.31
N GLU A 172 2.53 -16.33 4.78
CA GLU A 172 1.68 -17.47 4.49
C GLU A 172 2.28 -18.37 3.40
N GLU A 173 2.17 -19.68 3.55
CA GLU A 173 2.65 -20.68 2.58
C GLU A 173 1.97 -20.52 1.21
N ALA A 174 0.70 -20.14 1.19
CA ALA A 174 -0.05 -19.88 -0.04
C ALA A 174 0.58 -18.81 -0.95
N LEU A 175 1.45 -17.96 -0.41
CA LEU A 175 2.18 -16.93 -1.16
C LEU A 175 3.52 -17.43 -1.75
N ALA A 176 3.91 -18.68 -1.54
CA ALA A 176 5.22 -19.18 -1.96
C ALA A 176 5.47 -19.10 -3.48
N GLN A 177 4.40 -19.13 -4.29
CA GLN A 177 4.46 -19.04 -5.76
C GLN A 177 4.37 -17.61 -6.29
N ILE A 178 4.14 -16.60 -5.42
CA ILE A 178 3.98 -15.23 -5.83
C ILE A 178 5.33 -14.51 -5.73
N PRO A 179 5.78 -13.80 -6.78
CA PRO A 179 7.00 -13.01 -6.73
C PRO A 179 7.00 -12.05 -5.54
N ARG A 180 8.02 -12.16 -4.69
CA ARG A 180 8.17 -11.36 -3.48
C ARG A 180 9.30 -10.35 -3.66
N VAL A 181 9.05 -9.11 -3.26
CA VAL A 181 10.04 -8.04 -3.26
C VAL A 181 10.23 -7.50 -1.85
N LYS A 182 11.48 -7.23 -1.48
CA LYS A 182 11.86 -6.76 -0.13
C LYS A 182 11.44 -5.31 0.12
N ASN A 183 11.29 -4.53 -0.93
CA ASN A 183 10.93 -3.12 -0.86
C ASN A 183 10.48 -2.62 -2.24
N PHE A 184 9.94 -1.38 -2.27
CA PHE A 184 9.45 -0.77 -3.49
C PHE A 184 10.55 -0.54 -4.55
N ASP A 185 11.75 -0.20 -4.13
CA ASP A 185 12.85 0.08 -5.08
C ASP A 185 13.30 -1.19 -5.82
N GLU A 186 13.22 -2.37 -5.18
CA GLU A 186 13.44 -3.66 -5.85
C GLU A 186 12.37 -3.92 -6.91
N PHE A 187 11.08 -3.74 -6.57
CA PHE A 187 9.98 -3.81 -7.53
C PHE A 187 10.21 -2.88 -8.72
N ALA A 188 10.53 -1.61 -8.47
CA ALA A 188 10.76 -0.63 -9.52
C ALA A 188 11.94 -1.01 -10.45
N LYS A 189 12.99 -1.64 -9.92
CA LYS A 189 14.12 -2.15 -10.72
C LYS A 189 13.70 -3.30 -11.62
N ILE A 190 12.91 -4.26 -11.12
CA ILE A 190 12.36 -5.36 -11.92
C ILE A 190 11.55 -4.82 -13.09
N ILE A 191 10.64 -3.86 -12.84
CA ILE A 191 9.83 -3.25 -13.90
C ILE A 191 10.69 -2.53 -14.95
N LYS A 192 11.72 -1.81 -14.52
CA LYS A 192 12.65 -1.14 -15.45
C LYS A 192 13.41 -2.12 -16.37
N GLN A 193 13.64 -3.34 -15.92
CA GLN A 193 14.28 -4.42 -16.68
C GLN A 193 13.31 -5.15 -17.62
N GLY A 194 12.00 -4.97 -17.47
CA GLY A 194 10.97 -5.55 -18.33
C GLY A 194 10.01 -6.51 -17.63
N GLY A 195 10.10 -6.64 -16.35
CA GLY A 195 9.37 -7.62 -15.51
C GLY A 195 10.18 -8.90 -15.28
N LEU A 196 9.53 -9.92 -14.72
CA LEU A 196 10.10 -11.26 -14.55
C LEU A 196 9.94 -12.11 -15.79
#